data_9a9ce694445e4210c64389ca0617b672
#
_entry.id   9a9ce694445e4210c64389ca0617b672
#
_cell.length_a   1.000
_cell.length_b   1.000
_cell.length_c   1.000
_cell.angle_alpha   90.00
_cell.angle_beta   90.00
_cell.angle_gamma   90.00
#
_symmetry.space_group_name_H-M   'P 1'
#
loop_
_entity.id
_entity.type
_entity.pdbx_description
1 polymer ?
#
loop_
_entity_poly.entity_id
_entity_poly.type
_entity_poly.pdbx_seq_one_letter_code
_entity_poly.pdbx_strand_id
1 'polypeptide(L)'
;INFVAGLIIGIVQGGGDLSTVLSVYSIATIGDGLVSQLPALMISTATGMVVTRSVSEGSLNRDVIAQFKAQPRAMMTTGVILLFLGVIPNTPHAALIIGGGGLVGGGYLVKRSMERQKTIAAAAEGAAAQPEEAPPSESDYYKDINNVYSLLTVEPIEMEFGYSLIPMVDEGQGGKLISRIVIFRRQYAQDMGFVFPSIRLHDAASLGTNQYVIRIRGEEVARGEILVDYYLALEPSNPLGEIDGIETVEPAYGIPSRWILPENKEMAEIYGYNVIDPLSVMLTHLSETVKRYAYELLNRAETMRLVENLKRTSPELVEEVVPNVVSYATLEKVLRSLLKEGVPIRDLGIILETLADALGQNRDIDAATEQVRGALARTITRRFCEDG
;
A
#
# COMPACT_ATOMS: atom_id res chain seq x y z
N ILE A 1 -5.56 -30.46 -44.56
CA ILE A 1 -6.78 -30.67 -45.42
C ILE A 1 -6.88 -29.45 -46.36
N ASN A 2 -6.94 -28.20 -45.89
CA ASN A 2 -7.12 -26.99 -46.68
C ASN A 2 -6.05 -26.81 -47.74
N PHE A 3 -4.80 -27.13 -47.45
CA PHE A 3 -3.70 -27.05 -48.43
C PHE A 3 -3.88 -28.03 -49.61
N VAL A 4 -4.18 -29.29 -49.31
CA VAL A 4 -4.37 -30.32 -50.33
C VAL A 4 -5.62 -30.04 -51.16
N ALA A 5 -6.74 -29.67 -50.53
CA ALA A 5 -7.97 -29.30 -51.21
C ALA A 5 -7.77 -28.05 -52.10
N GLY A 6 -7.07 -27.05 -51.61
CA GLY A 6 -6.74 -25.83 -52.34
C GLY A 6 -5.85 -26.10 -53.56
N LEU A 7 -4.85 -27.00 -53.41
CA LEU A 7 -4.01 -27.43 -54.53
C LEU A 7 -4.82 -28.14 -55.64
N ILE A 8 -5.70 -29.07 -55.25
CA ILE A 8 -6.59 -29.79 -56.20
C ILE A 8 -7.50 -28.80 -56.92
N ILE A 9 -8.15 -27.90 -56.22
CA ILE A 9 -9.06 -26.90 -56.81
C ILE A 9 -8.27 -25.94 -57.71
N GLY A 10 -7.10 -25.46 -57.30
CA GLY A 10 -6.27 -24.55 -58.05
C GLY A 10 -5.77 -25.15 -59.40
N ILE A 11 -5.44 -26.44 -59.40
CA ILE A 11 -5.01 -27.15 -60.60
C ILE A 11 -6.19 -27.48 -61.53
N VAL A 12 -7.30 -27.99 -60.95
CA VAL A 12 -8.45 -28.48 -61.73
C VAL A 12 -9.34 -27.36 -62.27
N GLN A 13 -9.55 -26.32 -61.51
CA GLN A 13 -10.43 -25.19 -61.89
C GLN A 13 -9.69 -23.94 -62.34
N GLY A 14 -8.45 -23.70 -61.91
CA GLY A 14 -7.73 -22.45 -62.15
C GLY A 14 -6.87 -22.42 -63.40
N GLY A 15 -6.59 -23.57 -64.06
CA GLY A 15 -5.74 -23.65 -65.26
C GLY A 15 -4.34 -22.95 -65.09
N GLY A 16 -3.97 -22.66 -63.84
CA GLY A 16 -2.70 -21.94 -63.51
C GLY A 16 -1.49 -22.86 -63.51
N ASP A 17 -0.34 -22.29 -63.76
CA ASP A 17 0.93 -22.99 -63.58
C ASP A 17 1.07 -23.53 -62.16
N LEU A 18 1.54 -24.77 -62.03
CA LEU A 18 1.70 -25.49 -60.75
C LEU A 18 2.49 -24.70 -59.71
N SER A 19 3.49 -23.93 -60.15
CA SER A 19 4.31 -23.08 -59.30
C SER A 19 3.50 -21.94 -58.67
N THR A 20 2.62 -21.31 -59.41
CA THR A 20 1.76 -20.21 -58.97
C THR A 20 0.70 -20.72 -58.00
N VAL A 21 0.03 -21.87 -58.35
CA VAL A 21 -0.97 -22.51 -57.49
C VAL A 21 -0.35 -22.94 -56.16
N LEU A 22 0.81 -23.57 -56.17
CA LEU A 22 1.54 -24.00 -54.96
C LEU A 22 1.88 -22.79 -54.07
N SER A 23 2.39 -21.71 -54.65
CA SER A 23 2.73 -20.50 -53.90
C SER A 23 1.54 -19.83 -53.26
N VAL A 24 0.46 -19.61 -54.01
CA VAL A 24 -0.76 -18.94 -53.51
C VAL A 24 -1.44 -19.74 -52.38
N TYR A 25 -1.65 -21.04 -52.59
CA TYR A 25 -2.33 -21.87 -51.59
C TYR A 25 -1.45 -22.17 -50.37
N SER A 26 -0.12 -22.25 -50.53
CA SER A 26 0.78 -22.34 -49.36
C SER A 26 0.72 -21.09 -48.49
N ILE A 27 0.80 -19.91 -49.10
CA ILE A 27 0.72 -18.65 -48.33
C ILE A 27 -0.67 -18.49 -47.68
N ALA A 28 -1.75 -18.80 -48.42
CA ALA A 28 -3.10 -18.71 -47.90
C ALA A 28 -3.33 -19.67 -46.70
N THR A 29 -2.84 -20.93 -46.80
CA THR A 29 -3.02 -21.92 -45.72
C THR A 29 -2.20 -21.59 -44.48
N ILE A 30 -0.95 -21.11 -44.69
CA ILE A 30 -0.12 -20.66 -43.53
C ILE A 30 -0.74 -19.42 -42.91
N GLY A 31 -1.22 -18.48 -43.71
CA GLY A 31 -1.90 -17.27 -43.24
C GLY A 31 -3.17 -17.58 -42.43
N ASP A 32 -4.03 -18.47 -42.92
CA ASP A 32 -5.24 -18.92 -42.22
C ASP A 32 -4.89 -19.63 -40.89
N GLY A 33 -3.86 -20.49 -40.93
CA GLY A 33 -3.37 -21.16 -39.71
C GLY A 33 -2.83 -20.18 -38.63
N LEU A 34 -2.14 -19.14 -39.03
CA LEU A 34 -1.62 -18.11 -38.14
C LEU A 34 -2.75 -17.22 -37.60
N VAL A 35 -3.67 -16.77 -38.47
CA VAL A 35 -4.79 -15.91 -38.07
C VAL A 35 -5.74 -16.65 -37.12
N SER A 36 -5.99 -17.94 -37.34
CA SER A 36 -6.85 -18.74 -36.44
C SER A 36 -6.27 -18.93 -35.03
N GLN A 37 -4.96 -18.75 -34.84
CA GLN A 37 -4.32 -18.79 -33.50
C GLN A 37 -4.43 -17.46 -32.73
N LEU A 38 -4.67 -16.34 -33.41
CA LEU A 38 -4.75 -15.02 -32.75
C LEU A 38 -5.83 -14.94 -31.65
N PRO A 39 -7.08 -15.45 -31.87
CA PRO A 39 -8.09 -15.44 -30.81
C PRO A 39 -7.65 -16.22 -29.56
N ALA A 40 -7.01 -17.37 -29.74
CA ALA A 40 -6.54 -18.19 -28.63
C ALA A 40 -5.43 -17.48 -27.82
N LEU A 41 -4.49 -16.82 -28.49
CA LEU A 41 -3.46 -16.01 -27.85
C LEU A 41 -4.07 -14.81 -27.12
N MET A 42 -5.04 -14.12 -27.71
CA MET A 42 -5.75 -13.01 -27.08
C MET A 42 -6.51 -13.45 -25.83
N ILE A 43 -7.22 -14.57 -25.90
CA ILE A 43 -7.97 -15.13 -24.77
C ILE A 43 -6.99 -15.55 -23.65
N SER A 44 -5.91 -16.24 -24.01
CA SER A 44 -4.88 -16.65 -23.04
C SER A 44 -4.24 -15.43 -22.34
N THR A 45 -3.89 -14.41 -23.09
CA THR A 45 -3.33 -13.17 -22.57
C THR A 45 -4.35 -12.43 -21.68
N ALA A 46 -5.61 -12.32 -22.13
CA ALA A 46 -6.68 -11.70 -21.37
C ALA A 46 -6.97 -12.45 -20.06
N THR A 47 -7.01 -13.80 -20.12
CA THR A 47 -7.19 -14.63 -18.93
C THR A 47 -6.02 -14.48 -17.96
N GLY A 48 -4.78 -14.49 -18.46
CA GLY A 48 -3.60 -14.23 -17.66
C GLY A 48 -3.66 -12.86 -16.97
N MET A 49 -4.09 -11.83 -17.68
CA MET A 49 -4.28 -10.49 -17.10
C MET A 49 -5.39 -10.45 -16.05
N VAL A 50 -6.50 -11.16 -16.26
CA VAL A 50 -7.61 -11.23 -15.28
C VAL A 50 -7.18 -11.96 -14.02
N VAL A 51 -6.46 -13.07 -14.15
CA VAL A 51 -5.95 -13.85 -13.00
C VAL A 51 -4.93 -13.05 -12.19
N THR A 52 -4.00 -12.37 -12.84
CA THR A 52 -3.02 -11.52 -12.15
C THR A 52 -3.65 -10.27 -11.52
N ARG A 53 -4.79 -9.78 -12.04
CA ARG A 53 -5.51 -8.61 -11.50
C ARG A 53 -6.12 -8.85 -10.13
N SER A 54 -6.40 -10.09 -9.73
CA SER A 54 -6.96 -10.39 -8.40
C SER A 54 -6.03 -10.02 -7.24
N VAL A 55 -4.77 -9.66 -7.54
CA VAL A 55 -3.73 -9.36 -6.55
C VAL A 55 -3.32 -7.87 -6.54
N SER A 56 -3.74 -7.07 -7.54
CA SER A 56 -3.29 -5.67 -7.67
C SER A 56 -4.47 -4.69 -7.73
N GLU A 57 -4.53 -3.74 -6.83
CA GLU A 57 -5.56 -2.66 -6.77
C GLU A 57 -5.30 -1.49 -7.76
N GLY A 58 -4.35 -1.63 -8.70
CA GLY A 58 -3.98 -0.61 -9.69
C GLY A 58 -4.83 -0.64 -10.97
N SER A 59 -4.98 0.48 -11.66
CA SER A 59 -5.57 0.51 -13.00
C SER A 59 -4.61 -0.13 -14.00
N LEU A 60 -5.05 -1.15 -14.72
CA LEU A 60 -4.30 -1.95 -15.71
C LEU A 60 -3.56 -1.06 -16.73
N ASN A 61 -4.16 0.07 -17.08
CA ASN A 61 -3.57 1.04 -18.00
C ASN A 61 -2.31 1.70 -17.45
N ARG A 62 -2.26 1.96 -16.13
CA ARG A 62 -1.06 2.52 -15.45
C ARG A 62 0.08 1.52 -15.40
N ASP A 63 -0.23 0.27 -15.09
CA ASP A 63 0.79 -0.77 -14.93
C ASP A 63 1.42 -1.16 -16.27
N VAL A 64 0.61 -1.28 -17.32
CA VAL A 64 1.10 -1.51 -18.70
C VAL A 64 1.97 -0.35 -19.16
N ILE A 65 1.54 0.90 -19.00
CA ILE A 65 2.33 2.08 -19.38
C ILE A 65 3.62 2.17 -18.55
N ALA A 66 3.56 1.82 -17.26
CA ALA A 66 4.74 1.80 -16.40
C ALA A 66 5.77 0.76 -16.84
N GLN A 67 5.33 -0.45 -17.23
CA GLN A 67 6.22 -1.48 -17.76
C GLN A 67 6.87 -1.09 -19.09
N PHE A 68 6.10 -0.50 -20.00
CA PHE A 68 6.67 0.04 -21.25
C PHE A 68 7.68 1.15 -20.99
N LYS A 69 7.43 2.04 -20.05
CA LYS A 69 8.37 3.09 -19.65
C LYS A 69 9.62 2.52 -18.95
N ALA A 70 9.49 1.43 -18.20
CA ALA A 70 10.62 0.84 -17.49
C ALA A 70 11.66 0.18 -18.41
N GLN A 71 11.27 -0.25 -19.62
CA GLN A 71 12.16 -0.96 -20.55
C GLN A 71 12.25 -0.33 -21.95
N PRO A 72 12.77 0.90 -22.09
CA PRO A 72 12.86 1.59 -23.38
C PRO A 72 13.77 0.87 -24.39
N ARG A 73 14.76 0.11 -23.91
CA ARG A 73 15.63 -0.70 -24.79
C ARG A 73 14.88 -1.81 -25.49
N ALA A 74 13.98 -2.50 -24.79
CA ALA A 74 13.15 -3.57 -25.37
C ALA A 74 12.22 -3.00 -26.46
N MET A 75 11.61 -1.84 -26.21
CA MET A 75 10.79 -1.15 -27.23
C MET A 75 11.58 -0.82 -28.48
N MET A 76 12.78 -0.28 -28.33
CA MET A 76 13.62 0.08 -29.47
C MET A 76 14.08 -1.15 -30.28
N THR A 77 14.51 -2.24 -29.61
CA THR A 77 14.93 -3.47 -30.29
C THR A 77 13.77 -4.11 -31.05
N THR A 78 12.57 -4.19 -30.47
CA THR A 78 11.37 -4.69 -31.13
C THR A 78 11.02 -3.81 -32.36
N GLY A 79 11.09 -2.49 -32.21
CA GLY A 79 10.83 -1.56 -33.28
C GLY A 79 11.82 -1.71 -34.45
N VAL A 80 13.11 -1.91 -34.18
CA VAL A 80 14.14 -2.17 -35.21
C VAL A 80 13.88 -3.49 -35.96
N ILE A 81 13.49 -4.54 -35.21
CA ILE A 81 13.14 -5.83 -35.83
C ILE A 81 11.94 -5.67 -36.78
N LEU A 82 10.90 -4.93 -36.37
CA LEU A 82 9.72 -4.67 -37.20
C LEU A 82 10.08 -3.86 -38.46
N LEU A 83 10.95 -2.86 -38.34
CA LEU A 83 11.44 -2.08 -39.49
C LEU A 83 12.21 -2.97 -40.44
N PHE A 84 13.08 -3.86 -39.94
CA PHE A 84 13.81 -4.81 -40.75
C PHE A 84 12.86 -5.76 -41.52
N LEU A 85 11.84 -6.29 -40.84
CA LEU A 85 10.80 -7.11 -41.48
C LEU A 85 9.99 -6.32 -42.51
N GLY A 86 9.79 -5.02 -42.31
CA GLY A 86 9.11 -4.14 -43.23
C GLY A 86 9.85 -3.90 -44.58
N VAL A 87 11.13 -4.23 -44.66
CA VAL A 87 11.92 -4.12 -45.91
C VAL A 87 11.78 -5.36 -46.81
N ILE A 88 11.33 -6.48 -46.23
CA ILE A 88 11.20 -7.75 -46.96
C ILE A 88 10.03 -7.65 -47.97
N PRO A 89 10.25 -8.01 -49.29
CA PRO A 89 9.17 -7.99 -50.25
C PRO A 89 8.02 -8.94 -49.86
N ASN A 90 6.80 -8.57 -50.22
CA ASN A 90 5.54 -9.27 -49.87
C ASN A 90 5.11 -9.21 -48.38
N THR A 91 5.66 -8.30 -47.61
CA THR A 91 5.17 -8.01 -46.24
C THR A 91 4.26 -6.76 -46.26
N PRO A 92 3.40 -6.56 -45.24
CA PRO A 92 2.60 -5.33 -45.11
C PRO A 92 3.46 -4.15 -44.67
N HIS A 93 4.25 -3.61 -45.63
CA HIS A 93 5.27 -2.57 -45.40
C HIS A 93 4.75 -1.39 -44.56
N ALA A 94 3.56 -0.85 -44.92
CA ALA A 94 3.00 0.32 -44.24
C ALA A 94 2.76 0.07 -42.74
N ALA A 95 2.17 -1.07 -42.36
CA ALA A 95 1.89 -1.41 -40.99
C ALA A 95 3.18 -1.65 -40.18
N LEU A 96 4.16 -2.35 -40.75
CA LEU A 96 5.43 -2.67 -40.08
C LEU A 96 6.32 -1.43 -39.93
N ILE A 97 6.34 -0.53 -40.93
CA ILE A 97 7.13 0.70 -40.86
C ILE A 97 6.51 1.70 -39.87
N ILE A 98 5.19 1.87 -39.88
CA ILE A 98 4.49 2.76 -38.93
C ILE A 98 4.60 2.21 -37.49
N GLY A 99 4.35 0.91 -37.31
CA GLY A 99 4.46 0.27 -35.98
C GLY A 99 5.90 0.25 -35.46
N GLY A 100 6.86 -0.15 -36.28
CA GLY A 100 8.27 -0.17 -35.94
C GLY A 100 8.83 1.23 -35.67
N GLY A 101 8.49 2.21 -36.51
CA GLY A 101 8.87 3.62 -36.32
C GLY A 101 8.28 4.22 -35.05
N GLY A 102 7.01 3.89 -34.75
CA GLY A 102 6.34 4.32 -33.53
C GLY A 102 7.03 3.76 -32.26
N LEU A 103 7.42 2.49 -32.26
CA LEU A 103 8.11 1.85 -31.13
C LEU A 103 9.54 2.40 -30.97
N VAL A 104 10.29 2.60 -32.04
CA VAL A 104 11.64 3.21 -31.98
C VAL A 104 11.55 4.65 -31.49
N GLY A 105 10.64 5.45 -32.08
CA GLY A 105 10.44 6.85 -31.70
C GLY A 105 9.96 7.00 -30.25
N GLY A 106 8.95 6.19 -29.84
CA GLY A 106 8.46 6.16 -28.47
C GLY A 106 9.53 5.74 -27.47
N GLY A 107 10.27 4.65 -27.76
CA GLY A 107 11.39 4.20 -26.96
C GLY A 107 12.52 5.24 -26.84
N TYR A 108 12.82 5.96 -27.92
CA TYR A 108 13.80 7.04 -27.91
C TYR A 108 13.34 8.24 -27.06
N LEU A 109 12.06 8.64 -27.17
CA LEU A 109 11.51 9.73 -26.37
C LEU A 109 11.49 9.38 -24.87
N VAL A 110 11.11 8.14 -24.53
CA VAL A 110 11.15 7.66 -23.13
C VAL A 110 12.60 7.61 -22.63
N LYS A 111 13.54 7.08 -23.41
CA LYS A 111 14.96 7.07 -23.06
C LYS A 111 15.50 8.49 -22.85
N ARG A 112 15.21 9.41 -23.76
CA ARG A 112 15.62 10.82 -23.66
C ARG A 112 14.98 11.53 -22.45
N SER A 113 13.74 11.21 -22.12
CA SER A 113 13.07 11.71 -20.91
C SER A 113 13.75 11.19 -19.64
N MET A 114 14.09 9.90 -19.59
CA MET A 114 14.84 9.30 -18.48
C MET A 114 16.26 9.84 -18.37
N GLU A 115 16.93 10.06 -19.50
CA GLU A 115 18.27 10.68 -19.53
C GLU A 115 18.19 12.16 -19.12
N ARG A 116 17.16 12.90 -19.52
CA ARG A 116 16.92 14.26 -19.03
C ARG A 116 16.60 14.30 -17.53
N GLN A 117 15.81 13.37 -17.04
CA GLN A 117 15.59 13.25 -15.58
C GLN A 117 16.88 12.86 -14.85
N LYS A 118 17.68 11.95 -15.41
CA LYS A 118 19.02 11.64 -14.90
C LYS A 118 19.98 12.82 -15.04
N THR A 119 19.88 13.61 -16.10
CA THR A 119 20.73 14.80 -16.30
C THR A 119 20.27 15.97 -15.45
N ILE A 120 18.98 16.09 -15.13
CA ILE A 120 18.46 17.06 -14.14
C ILE A 120 18.79 16.59 -12.72
N ALA A 121 18.69 15.30 -12.42
CA ALA A 121 19.19 14.71 -11.19
C ALA A 121 20.73 14.80 -11.14
N ALA A 122 21.45 14.50 -12.23
CA ALA A 122 22.90 14.65 -12.33
C ALA A 122 23.37 16.10 -12.48
N ALA A 123 22.54 17.05 -12.94
CA ALA A 123 22.86 18.49 -12.87
C ALA A 123 22.58 19.06 -11.49
N ALA A 124 21.68 18.44 -10.72
CA ALA A 124 21.61 18.62 -9.27
C ALA A 124 22.73 17.87 -8.53
N GLU A 125 23.26 16.77 -9.09
CA GLU A 125 24.41 15.99 -8.62
C GLU A 125 25.73 16.40 -9.32
N GLY A 126 25.69 17.10 -10.44
CA GLY A 126 26.83 17.44 -11.32
C GLY A 126 27.74 18.56 -10.83
N ALA A 127 27.67 18.89 -9.53
CA ALA A 127 28.76 19.58 -8.83
C ALA A 127 29.77 18.62 -8.20
N ALA A 128 29.67 17.30 -8.40
CA ALA A 128 30.59 16.31 -7.90
C ALA A 128 30.72 15.10 -8.81
N ALA A 129 31.59 15.17 -9.81
CA ALA A 129 32.11 14.00 -10.52
C ALA A 129 33.56 13.79 -10.10
N GLN A 130 33.77 12.90 -9.14
CA GLN A 130 35.03 12.21 -8.87
C GLN A 130 34.78 10.70 -8.66
N PRO A 131 35.83 9.83 -8.77
CA PRO A 131 35.66 8.40 -9.04
C PRO A 131 35.07 7.65 -7.85
N GLU A 132 34.54 6.49 -8.14
CA GLU A 132 33.96 5.49 -7.24
C GLU A 132 34.72 5.37 -5.90
N GLU A 133 34.37 6.21 -4.96
CA GLU A 133 34.80 6.12 -3.55
C GLU A 133 33.71 5.44 -2.74
N ALA A 134 34.12 4.69 -1.71
CA ALA A 134 33.28 4.07 -0.70
C ALA A 134 32.11 4.98 -0.26
N PRO A 135 30.99 4.42 0.23
CA PRO A 135 29.83 5.22 0.63
C PRO A 135 30.32 6.37 1.52
N PRO A 136 29.85 7.61 1.25
CA PRO A 136 30.34 8.79 1.98
C PRO A 136 30.18 8.56 3.48
N SER A 137 31.22 8.89 4.23
CA SER A 137 31.15 8.82 5.69
C SER A 137 29.98 9.68 6.17
N GLU A 138 29.30 9.26 7.24
CA GLU A 138 28.19 10.03 7.84
C GLU A 138 28.54 11.53 7.97
N SER A 139 29.80 11.83 8.27
CA SER A 139 30.32 13.21 8.38
C SER A 139 30.27 13.97 7.06
N ASP A 140 30.46 13.31 5.90
CA ASP A 140 30.44 13.98 4.59
C ASP A 140 28.99 14.18 4.11
N TYR A 141 28.08 13.27 4.42
CA TYR A 141 26.66 13.40 4.13
C TYR A 141 26.04 14.61 4.85
N TYR A 142 26.39 14.82 6.12
CA TYR A 142 25.87 15.93 6.93
C TYR A 142 26.62 17.25 6.77
N LYS A 143 27.61 17.36 5.87
CA LYS A 143 28.18 18.65 5.47
C LYS A 143 27.18 19.51 4.70
N ASP A 144 26.24 18.89 3.98
CA ASP A 144 25.12 19.64 3.38
C ASP A 144 24.08 19.94 4.47
N ILE A 145 23.82 21.23 4.67
CA ILE A 145 22.87 21.71 5.67
C ILE A 145 21.44 21.18 5.43
N ASN A 146 21.07 20.91 4.16
CA ASN A 146 19.77 20.32 3.82
C ASN A 146 19.63 18.90 4.36
N ASN A 147 20.72 18.12 4.37
CA ASN A 147 20.73 16.79 4.95
C ASN A 147 20.60 16.83 6.48
N VAL A 148 21.10 17.90 7.11
CA VAL A 148 20.91 18.14 8.56
C VAL A 148 19.45 18.45 8.87
N TYR A 149 18.76 19.23 8.01
CA TYR A 149 17.32 19.48 8.18
C TYR A 149 16.47 18.21 8.10
N SER A 150 16.89 17.18 7.37
CA SER A 150 16.19 15.90 7.33
C SER A 150 16.12 15.20 8.69
N LEU A 151 17.13 15.45 9.56
CA LEU A 151 17.16 14.94 10.94
C LEU A 151 16.12 15.60 11.86
N LEU A 152 15.61 16.78 11.47
CA LEU A 152 14.58 17.48 12.24
C LEU A 152 13.17 16.95 11.95
N THR A 153 13.03 16.05 10.99
CA THR A 153 11.73 15.44 10.66
C THR A 153 11.38 14.44 11.76
N VAL A 154 10.34 14.75 12.51
CA VAL A 154 9.80 13.85 13.53
C VAL A 154 8.76 12.94 12.90
N GLU A 155 9.04 11.65 12.90
CA GLU A 155 8.09 10.66 12.38
C GLU A 155 6.85 10.60 13.30
N PRO A 156 5.65 10.52 12.73
CA PRO A 156 4.43 10.45 13.53
C PRO A 156 4.35 9.21 14.42
N ILE A 157 4.77 8.06 13.88
CA ILE A 157 4.78 6.77 14.59
C ILE A 157 6.07 6.05 14.19
N GLU A 158 6.83 5.61 15.19
CA GLU A 158 8.01 4.78 14.99
C GLU A 158 7.90 3.51 15.84
N MET A 159 8.47 2.42 15.33
CA MET A 159 8.55 1.18 16.04
C MET A 159 9.96 0.62 15.92
N GLU A 160 10.64 0.52 17.05
CA GLU A 160 12.02 0.04 17.15
C GLU A 160 12.04 -1.40 17.63
N PHE A 161 12.92 -2.22 17.07
CA PHE A 161 12.98 -3.65 17.35
C PHE A 161 14.36 -4.11 17.78
N GLY A 162 14.41 -5.02 18.73
CA GLY A 162 15.58 -5.82 19.03
C GLY A 162 15.85 -6.87 17.95
N TYR A 163 17.06 -7.36 17.91
CA TYR A 163 17.57 -8.22 16.83
C TYR A 163 16.72 -9.48 16.55
N SER A 164 16.21 -10.15 17.58
CA SER A 164 15.41 -11.37 17.43
C SER A 164 14.07 -11.15 16.73
N LEU A 165 13.58 -9.91 16.70
CA LEU A 165 12.29 -9.57 16.12
C LEU A 165 12.36 -9.19 14.64
N ILE A 166 13.57 -8.96 14.10
CA ILE A 166 13.78 -8.56 12.70
C ILE A 166 13.12 -9.55 11.71
N PRO A 167 13.21 -10.87 11.86
CA PRO A 167 12.56 -11.79 10.93
C PRO A 167 11.03 -11.68 10.87
N MET A 168 10.39 -11.15 11.92
CA MET A 168 8.93 -10.91 11.93
C MET A 168 8.56 -9.68 11.13
N VAL A 169 9.49 -8.74 10.96
CA VAL A 169 9.30 -7.43 10.31
C VAL A 169 9.72 -7.49 8.85
N ASP A 170 10.83 -8.15 8.54
CA ASP A 170 11.43 -8.20 7.21
C ASP A 170 10.62 -9.11 6.27
N GLU A 171 9.93 -8.52 5.30
CA GLU A 171 9.18 -9.26 4.28
C GLU A 171 10.07 -10.19 3.45
N GLY A 172 11.35 -9.86 3.25
CA GLY A 172 12.32 -10.70 2.56
C GLY A 172 12.60 -12.01 3.28
N GLN A 173 12.40 -12.05 4.59
CA GLN A 173 12.53 -13.24 5.44
C GLN A 173 11.18 -13.89 5.77
N GLY A 174 10.09 -13.45 5.13
CA GLY A 174 8.74 -13.96 5.36
C GLY A 174 7.99 -13.28 6.51
N GLY A 175 8.48 -12.15 7.00
CA GLY A 175 7.84 -11.33 8.01
C GLY A 175 6.46 -10.83 7.57
N LYS A 176 5.49 -10.87 8.48
CA LYS A 176 4.09 -10.52 8.19
C LYS A 176 3.62 -9.25 8.90
N LEU A 177 4.50 -8.57 9.64
CA LEU A 177 4.11 -7.40 10.43
C LEU A 177 3.56 -6.27 9.56
N ILE A 178 4.26 -5.94 8.47
CA ILE A 178 3.87 -4.85 7.56
C ILE A 178 2.49 -5.10 6.97
N SER A 179 2.26 -6.30 6.43
CA SER A 179 0.95 -6.67 5.87
C SER A 179 -0.18 -6.63 6.91
N ARG A 180 0.09 -7.01 8.15
CA ARG A 180 -0.87 -6.93 9.26
C ARG A 180 -1.14 -5.47 9.67
N ILE A 181 -0.13 -4.60 9.68
CA ILE A 181 -0.30 -3.16 9.93
C ILE A 181 -1.21 -2.52 8.86
N VAL A 182 -1.07 -2.92 7.59
CA VAL A 182 -1.94 -2.43 6.50
C VAL A 182 -3.40 -2.83 6.74
N ILE A 183 -3.65 -4.09 7.13
CA ILE A 183 -4.99 -4.56 7.47
C ILE A 183 -5.55 -3.78 8.67
N PHE A 184 -4.77 -3.61 9.72
CA PHE A 184 -5.14 -2.84 10.89
C PHE A 184 -5.48 -1.38 10.54
N ARG A 185 -4.66 -0.71 9.72
CA ARG A 185 -4.93 0.67 9.27
C ARG A 185 -6.28 0.79 8.57
N ARG A 186 -6.61 -0.18 7.71
CA ARG A 186 -7.90 -0.22 7.02
C ARG A 186 -9.06 -0.38 8.00
N GLN A 187 -8.96 -1.34 8.91
CA GLN A 187 -10.00 -1.57 9.94
C GLN A 187 -10.18 -0.33 10.83
N TYR A 188 -9.08 0.23 11.30
CA TYR A 188 -9.09 1.44 12.12
C TYR A 188 -9.75 2.62 11.41
N ALA A 189 -9.45 2.82 10.13
CA ALA A 189 -10.07 3.87 9.33
C ALA A 189 -11.59 3.66 9.16
N GLN A 190 -12.03 2.41 9.01
CA GLN A 190 -13.46 2.07 8.92
C GLN A 190 -14.18 2.27 10.27
N ASP A 191 -13.53 1.96 11.38
CA ASP A 191 -14.11 2.03 12.71
C ASP A 191 -14.11 3.45 13.27
N MET A 192 -12.98 4.14 13.16
CA MET A 192 -12.77 5.46 13.76
C MET A 192 -13.00 6.64 12.81
N GLY A 193 -13.00 6.39 11.49
CA GLY A 193 -13.11 7.45 10.49
C GLY A 193 -11.84 8.29 10.34
N PHE A 194 -10.70 7.78 10.82
CA PHE A 194 -9.41 8.44 10.75
C PHE A 194 -8.34 7.47 10.25
N VAL A 195 -7.53 7.92 9.31
CA VAL A 195 -6.39 7.14 8.78
C VAL A 195 -5.13 7.59 9.50
N PHE A 196 -4.60 6.74 10.38
CA PHE A 196 -3.34 7.07 11.05
C PHE A 196 -2.16 7.03 10.04
N PRO A 197 -1.10 7.84 10.27
CA PRO A 197 0.06 7.95 9.38
C PRO A 197 0.81 6.63 9.19
N SER A 198 1.80 6.62 8.29
CA SER A 198 2.74 5.50 8.16
C SER A 198 3.50 5.28 9.46
N ILE A 199 3.80 4.02 9.74
CA ILE A 199 4.66 3.62 10.86
C ILE A 199 6.05 3.37 10.29
N ARG A 200 7.05 4.03 10.82
CA ARG A 200 8.45 3.76 10.50
C ARG A 200 8.94 2.60 11.35
N LEU A 201 9.45 1.57 10.69
CA LEU A 201 9.97 0.37 11.33
C LEU A 201 11.49 0.35 11.16
N HIS A 202 12.24 0.20 12.25
CA HIS A 202 13.69 0.07 12.19
C HIS A 202 14.24 -0.72 13.37
N ASP A 203 15.40 -1.28 13.21
CA ASP A 203 16.13 -1.96 14.26
C ASP A 203 16.86 -0.96 15.16
N ALA A 204 17.01 -1.31 16.44
CA ALA A 204 17.72 -0.50 17.41
C ALA A 204 18.66 -1.36 18.25
N ALA A 205 19.96 -1.17 18.06
CA ALA A 205 20.98 -1.90 18.80
C ALA A 205 21.00 -1.60 20.31
N SER A 206 20.31 -0.54 20.74
CA SER A 206 20.17 -0.16 22.15
C SER A 206 19.14 -0.99 22.90
N LEU A 207 18.27 -1.72 22.19
CA LEU A 207 17.20 -2.55 22.78
C LEU A 207 17.71 -3.96 23.11
N GLY A 208 17.11 -4.57 24.11
CA GLY A 208 17.24 -6.01 24.33
C GLY A 208 16.78 -6.81 23.10
N THR A 209 17.32 -8.00 22.90
CA THR A 209 17.12 -8.80 21.67
C THR A 209 15.65 -9.06 21.36
N ASN A 210 14.81 -9.22 22.37
CA ASN A 210 13.38 -9.55 22.26
C ASN A 210 12.47 -8.34 22.53
N GLN A 211 13.05 -7.16 22.76
CA GLN A 211 12.32 -5.95 23.08
C GLN A 211 11.90 -5.17 21.85
N TYR A 212 10.79 -4.46 21.96
CA TYR A 212 10.37 -3.43 21.01
C TYR A 212 9.86 -2.20 21.74
N VAL A 213 9.94 -1.06 21.09
CA VAL A 213 9.47 0.22 21.57
C VAL A 213 8.58 0.86 20.54
N ILE A 214 7.49 1.49 20.98
CA ILE A 214 6.61 2.29 20.14
C ILE A 214 6.78 3.75 20.54
N ARG A 215 7.10 4.60 19.56
CA ARG A 215 7.23 6.04 19.75
C ARG A 215 6.15 6.78 18.98
N ILE A 216 5.62 7.80 19.59
CA ILE A 216 4.72 8.76 18.96
C ILE A 216 5.42 10.11 18.96
N ARG A 217 5.66 10.68 17.79
CA ARG A 217 6.40 11.95 17.59
C ARG A 217 7.75 11.98 18.29
N GLY A 218 8.47 10.86 18.26
CA GLY A 218 9.78 10.71 18.86
C GLY A 218 9.76 10.34 20.35
N GLU A 219 8.63 10.45 21.04
CA GLU A 219 8.51 10.11 22.46
C GLU A 219 8.13 8.64 22.64
N GLU A 220 8.83 7.92 23.53
CA GLU A 220 8.49 6.55 23.90
C GLU A 220 7.17 6.52 24.67
N VAL A 221 6.17 5.84 24.10
CA VAL A 221 4.83 5.74 24.70
C VAL A 221 4.47 4.33 25.12
N ALA A 222 5.16 3.34 24.56
CA ALA A 222 4.92 1.94 24.90
C ALA A 222 6.20 1.10 24.66
N ARG A 223 6.37 0.06 25.46
CA ARG A 223 7.47 -0.91 25.40
C ARG A 223 6.92 -2.30 25.66
N GLY A 224 7.45 -3.30 24.97
CA GLY A 224 7.07 -4.69 25.20
C GLY A 224 8.23 -5.64 24.91
N GLU A 225 8.01 -6.89 25.27
CA GLU A 225 8.95 -7.99 24.99
C GLU A 225 8.18 -9.15 24.35
N ILE A 226 8.77 -9.75 23.30
CA ILE A 226 8.19 -10.83 22.52
C ILE A 226 9.16 -11.99 22.43
N LEU A 227 8.73 -13.18 22.79
CA LEU A 227 9.47 -14.42 22.57
C LEU A 227 8.96 -15.07 21.28
N VAL A 228 9.76 -15.03 20.21
CA VAL A 228 9.33 -15.38 18.83
C VAL A 228 8.90 -16.85 18.72
N ASP A 229 9.59 -17.74 19.44
CA ASP A 229 9.36 -19.21 19.39
C ASP A 229 8.33 -19.70 20.42
N TYR A 230 7.63 -18.79 21.11
CA TYR A 230 6.66 -19.07 22.15
C TYR A 230 5.26 -18.57 21.77
N TYR A 231 4.26 -19.04 22.49
CA TYR A 231 2.92 -18.47 22.49
C TYR A 231 2.63 -17.78 23.81
N LEU A 232 1.86 -16.68 23.76
CA LEU A 232 1.40 -16.02 24.98
C LEU A 232 0.08 -16.65 25.42
N ALA A 233 0.05 -17.25 26.59
CA ALA A 233 -1.14 -17.79 27.21
C ALA A 233 -1.67 -16.79 28.25
N LEU A 234 -2.82 -16.16 27.96
CA LEU A 234 -3.51 -15.26 28.87
C LEU A 234 -4.22 -16.08 29.95
N GLU A 235 -3.98 -15.72 31.20
CA GLU A 235 -4.57 -16.43 32.35
C GLU A 235 -6.06 -16.12 32.47
N PRO A 236 -6.94 -17.14 32.44
CA PRO A 236 -8.38 -16.92 32.70
C PRO A 236 -8.67 -16.69 34.19
N SER A 237 -9.81 -16.12 34.50
CA SER A 237 -10.21 -15.89 35.88
C SER A 237 -10.30 -17.16 36.73
N ASN A 238 -10.56 -18.33 36.11
CA ASN A 238 -10.63 -19.64 36.72
C ASN A 238 -9.97 -20.68 35.81
N PRO A 239 -8.65 -20.86 35.89
CA PRO A 239 -7.94 -21.87 35.07
C PRO A 239 -8.31 -23.29 35.58
N LEU A 240 -8.50 -24.23 34.66
CA LEU A 240 -8.74 -25.65 34.98
C LEU A 240 -7.48 -26.40 35.42
N GLY A 241 -6.31 -25.80 35.22
CA GLY A 241 -4.99 -26.33 35.59
C GLY A 241 -3.90 -25.30 35.41
N GLU A 242 -2.75 -25.53 36.03
CA GLU A 242 -1.54 -24.72 35.79
C GLU A 242 -0.77 -25.19 34.57
N ILE A 243 -0.14 -24.24 33.89
CA ILE A 243 0.71 -24.50 32.74
C ILE A 243 2.12 -23.98 33.00
N ASP A 244 3.11 -24.79 32.62
CA ASP A 244 4.52 -24.37 32.68
C ASP A 244 4.82 -23.31 31.63
N GLY A 245 5.46 -22.21 32.05
CA GLY A 245 5.81 -21.13 31.17
C GLY A 245 6.53 -20.00 31.90
N ILE A 246 7.03 -19.05 31.14
CA ILE A 246 7.71 -17.85 31.66
C ILE A 246 6.64 -16.82 32.00
N GLU A 247 6.52 -16.49 33.29
CA GLU A 247 5.57 -15.49 33.76
C GLU A 247 5.86 -14.12 33.12
N THR A 248 4.80 -13.47 32.67
CA THR A 248 4.81 -12.15 32.04
C THR A 248 3.47 -11.46 32.17
N VAL A 249 3.40 -10.25 31.64
CA VAL A 249 2.14 -9.48 31.57
C VAL A 249 1.91 -9.11 30.11
N GLU A 250 0.69 -9.33 29.62
CA GLU A 250 0.30 -8.92 28.28
C GLU A 250 0.42 -7.38 28.15
N PRO A 251 1.15 -6.88 27.16
CA PRO A 251 1.58 -5.48 27.14
C PRO A 251 0.47 -4.45 26.83
N ALA A 252 -0.63 -4.85 26.18
CA ALA A 252 -1.70 -3.92 25.80
C ALA A 252 -2.67 -3.62 26.95
N TYR A 253 -3.07 -4.65 27.69
CA TYR A 253 -4.11 -4.57 28.73
C TYR A 253 -3.62 -4.89 30.14
N GLY A 254 -2.37 -5.31 30.29
CA GLY A 254 -1.80 -5.64 31.58
C GLY A 254 -2.33 -6.94 32.18
N ILE A 255 -2.77 -7.88 31.35
CA ILE A 255 -3.33 -9.17 31.79
C ILE A 255 -2.19 -10.11 32.20
N PRO A 256 -2.24 -10.75 33.38
CA PRO A 256 -1.30 -11.80 33.77
C PRO A 256 -1.26 -12.90 32.71
N SER A 257 -0.08 -13.31 32.31
CA SER A 257 0.12 -14.20 31.17
C SER A 257 1.40 -15.00 31.33
N ARG A 258 1.54 -16.04 30.53
CA ARG A 258 2.77 -16.86 30.48
C ARG A 258 3.21 -17.12 29.05
N TRP A 259 4.49 -16.99 28.75
CA TRP A 259 5.07 -17.48 27.52
C TRP A 259 5.25 -18.98 27.62
N ILE A 260 4.55 -19.72 26.78
CA ILE A 260 4.54 -21.19 26.73
C ILE A 260 5.17 -21.71 25.45
N LEU A 261 5.78 -22.87 25.51
CA LEU A 261 6.30 -23.56 24.33
C LEU A 261 5.15 -24.03 23.42
N PRO A 262 5.39 -24.17 22.11
CA PRO A 262 4.36 -24.63 21.14
C PRO A 262 3.72 -25.97 21.50
N GLU A 263 4.48 -26.88 22.11
CA GLU A 263 4.01 -28.19 22.56
C GLU A 263 2.95 -28.12 23.70
N ASN A 264 2.96 -27.05 24.48
CA ASN A 264 2.01 -26.82 25.57
C ASN A 264 0.73 -26.09 25.14
N LYS A 265 0.63 -25.69 23.85
CA LYS A 265 -0.49 -24.90 23.34
C LYS A 265 -1.84 -25.57 23.52
N GLU A 266 -1.97 -26.84 23.09
CA GLU A 266 -3.23 -27.59 23.19
C GLU A 266 -3.66 -27.78 24.66
N MET A 267 -2.71 -28.03 25.54
CA MET A 267 -2.99 -28.19 26.97
C MET A 267 -3.46 -26.86 27.60
N ALA A 268 -2.83 -25.73 27.19
CA ALA A 268 -3.25 -24.40 27.61
C ALA A 268 -4.70 -24.10 27.22
N GLU A 269 -5.06 -24.39 25.98
CA GLU A 269 -6.42 -24.19 25.47
C GLU A 269 -7.44 -25.06 26.23
N ILE A 270 -7.09 -26.32 26.56
CA ILE A 270 -7.93 -27.21 27.37
C ILE A 270 -8.14 -26.66 28.79
N TYR A 271 -7.12 -26.04 29.38
CA TYR A 271 -7.19 -25.44 30.71
C TYR A 271 -7.89 -24.08 30.72
N GLY A 272 -8.33 -23.58 29.54
CA GLY A 272 -9.08 -22.36 29.40
C GLY A 272 -8.22 -21.10 29.19
N TYR A 273 -6.91 -21.25 28.97
CA TYR A 273 -6.06 -20.12 28.57
C TYR A 273 -6.38 -19.66 27.16
N ASN A 274 -6.37 -18.35 26.92
CA ASN A 274 -6.43 -17.83 25.58
C ASN A 274 -5.00 -17.71 25.02
N VAL A 275 -4.68 -18.52 24.01
CA VAL A 275 -3.32 -18.64 23.45
C VAL A 275 -3.17 -17.78 22.19
N ILE A 276 -2.22 -16.84 22.23
CA ILE A 276 -2.02 -15.83 21.20
C ILE A 276 -0.60 -15.96 20.62
N ASP A 277 -0.48 -15.84 19.30
CA ASP A 277 0.82 -15.81 18.64
C ASP A 277 1.58 -14.49 18.91
N PRO A 278 2.93 -14.50 18.89
CA PRO A 278 3.77 -13.36 19.22
C PRO A 278 3.48 -12.12 18.38
N LEU A 279 3.23 -12.31 17.07
CA LEU A 279 2.93 -11.22 16.16
C LEU A 279 1.59 -10.55 16.51
N SER A 280 0.58 -11.33 16.87
CA SER A 280 -0.73 -10.81 17.29
C SER A 280 -0.63 -10.05 18.60
N VAL A 281 0.20 -10.49 19.56
CA VAL A 281 0.46 -9.73 20.81
C VAL A 281 1.03 -8.35 20.48
N MET A 282 2.07 -8.29 19.65
CA MET A 282 2.69 -7.02 19.24
C MET A 282 1.69 -6.11 18.52
N LEU A 283 0.88 -6.68 17.61
CA LEU A 283 -0.13 -5.93 16.87
C LEU A 283 -1.24 -5.38 17.76
N THR A 284 -1.68 -6.15 18.73
CA THR A 284 -2.67 -5.70 19.72
C THR A 284 -2.12 -4.53 20.52
N HIS A 285 -0.87 -4.62 20.99
CA HIS A 285 -0.25 -3.52 21.73
C HIS A 285 -0.06 -2.26 20.86
N LEU A 286 0.37 -2.43 19.61
CA LEU A 286 0.43 -1.33 18.64
C LEU A 286 -0.96 -0.71 18.41
N SER A 287 -1.99 -1.55 18.24
CA SER A 287 -3.36 -1.12 18.00
C SER A 287 -3.89 -0.28 19.16
N GLU A 288 -3.73 -0.75 20.39
CA GLU A 288 -4.20 -0.03 21.58
C GLU A 288 -3.38 1.25 21.81
N THR A 289 -2.09 1.23 21.51
CA THR A 289 -1.25 2.42 21.57
C THR A 289 -1.70 3.47 20.55
N VAL A 290 -1.92 3.09 19.28
CA VAL A 290 -2.42 4.01 18.25
C VAL A 290 -3.80 4.56 18.59
N LYS A 291 -4.70 3.75 19.16
CA LYS A 291 -6.03 4.22 19.61
C LYS A 291 -5.89 5.27 20.72
N ARG A 292 -5.04 5.01 21.70
CA ARG A 292 -4.81 5.89 22.86
C ARG A 292 -4.26 7.25 22.45
N TYR A 293 -3.35 7.28 21.46
CA TYR A 293 -2.67 8.48 20.99
C TYR A 293 -3.22 9.04 19.66
N ALA A 294 -4.37 8.53 19.18
CA ALA A 294 -4.99 8.96 17.92
C ALA A 294 -5.18 10.48 17.83
N TYR A 295 -5.51 11.11 18.93
CA TYR A 295 -5.70 12.57 19.02
C TYR A 295 -4.40 13.36 18.77
N GLU A 296 -3.23 12.79 19.05
CA GLU A 296 -1.94 13.40 18.74
C GLU A 296 -1.54 13.21 17.29
N LEU A 297 -1.97 12.11 16.69
CA LEU A 297 -1.68 11.76 15.29
C LEU A 297 -2.49 12.59 14.31
N LEU A 298 -3.69 13.05 14.71
CA LEU A 298 -4.50 13.95 13.89
C LEU A 298 -3.87 15.36 13.91
N ASN A 299 -3.46 15.82 12.75
CA ASN A 299 -2.93 17.16 12.54
C ASN A 299 -3.77 17.94 11.50
N ARG A 300 -3.38 19.20 11.24
CA ARG A 300 -4.07 20.06 10.29
C ARG A 300 -4.11 19.46 8.88
N ALA A 301 -3.03 18.87 8.42
CA ALA A 301 -2.96 18.27 7.08
C ALA A 301 -3.92 17.08 6.94
N GLU A 302 -3.99 16.21 7.97
CA GLU A 302 -4.94 15.11 7.99
C GLU A 302 -6.39 15.59 8.08
N THR A 303 -6.66 16.63 8.89
CA THR A 303 -7.99 17.28 8.93
C THR A 303 -8.41 17.80 7.56
N MET A 304 -7.49 18.44 6.83
CA MET A 304 -7.77 18.92 5.46
C MET A 304 -8.07 17.76 4.51
N ARG A 305 -7.34 16.64 4.61
CA ARG A 305 -7.60 15.43 3.81
C ARG A 305 -8.96 14.81 4.10
N LEU A 306 -9.39 14.79 5.36
CA LEU A 306 -10.72 14.33 5.74
C LEU A 306 -11.82 15.19 5.13
N VAL A 307 -11.67 16.52 5.18
CA VAL A 307 -12.60 17.47 4.57
C VAL A 307 -12.61 17.32 3.05
N GLU A 308 -11.46 17.22 2.41
CA GLU A 308 -11.36 16.99 0.96
C GLU A 308 -12.02 15.67 0.52
N ASN A 309 -11.91 14.63 1.34
CA ASN A 309 -12.62 13.38 1.09
C ASN A 309 -14.14 13.56 1.23
N LEU A 310 -14.61 14.28 2.25
CA LEU A 310 -16.03 14.61 2.42
C LEU A 310 -16.56 15.47 1.26
N LYS A 311 -15.76 16.40 0.74
CA LYS A 311 -16.12 17.25 -0.41
C LYS A 311 -16.51 16.45 -1.65
N ARG A 312 -15.99 15.22 -1.81
CA ARG A 312 -16.35 14.35 -2.94
C ARG A 312 -17.78 13.82 -2.87
N THR A 313 -18.34 13.68 -1.68
CA THR A 313 -19.69 13.15 -1.44
C THR A 313 -20.69 14.25 -1.10
N SER A 314 -20.24 15.32 -0.46
CA SER A 314 -21.06 16.44 0.01
C SER A 314 -20.36 17.78 -0.26
N PRO A 315 -20.21 18.17 -1.54
CA PRO A 315 -19.48 19.40 -1.91
C PRO A 315 -20.15 20.67 -1.36
N GLU A 316 -21.48 20.73 -1.40
CA GLU A 316 -22.26 21.87 -0.96
C GLU A 316 -22.04 22.19 0.53
N LEU A 317 -22.11 21.18 1.38
CA LEU A 317 -21.85 21.30 2.81
C LEU A 317 -20.43 21.84 3.08
N VAL A 318 -19.43 21.29 2.42
CA VAL A 318 -18.05 21.69 2.63
C VAL A 318 -17.81 23.13 2.17
N GLU A 319 -18.34 23.52 1.01
CA GLU A 319 -18.17 24.89 0.47
C GLU A 319 -18.88 25.95 1.29
N GLU A 320 -20.03 25.61 1.88
CA GLU A 320 -20.75 26.50 2.76
C GLU A 320 -20.04 26.69 4.12
N VAL A 321 -19.55 25.61 4.69
CA VAL A 321 -19.09 25.58 6.09
C VAL A 321 -17.59 25.86 6.23
N VAL A 322 -16.75 25.27 5.40
CA VAL A 322 -15.28 25.34 5.54
C VAL A 322 -14.65 26.15 4.41
N PRO A 323 -13.78 27.13 4.70
CA PRO A 323 -13.29 27.58 6.01
C PRO A 323 -14.12 28.73 6.63
N ASN A 324 -15.24 29.14 6.01
CA ASN A 324 -15.92 30.41 6.30
C ASN A 324 -16.60 30.45 7.67
N VAL A 325 -17.31 29.38 8.03
CA VAL A 325 -18.02 29.24 9.32
C VAL A 325 -17.14 28.49 10.32
N VAL A 326 -16.57 27.37 9.89
CA VAL A 326 -15.70 26.50 10.68
C VAL A 326 -14.29 26.51 10.11
N SER A 327 -13.34 27.07 10.84
CA SER A 327 -11.94 27.00 10.43
C SER A 327 -11.37 25.57 10.59
N TYR A 328 -10.39 25.21 9.75
CA TYR A 328 -9.68 23.94 9.92
C TYR A 328 -9.06 23.78 11.32
N ALA A 329 -8.69 24.91 11.99
CA ALA A 329 -8.16 24.89 13.34
C ALA A 329 -9.23 24.48 14.37
N THR A 330 -10.42 25.00 14.23
CA THR A 330 -11.54 24.70 15.10
C THR A 330 -11.97 23.24 14.89
N LEU A 331 -12.10 22.83 13.63
CA LEU A 331 -12.47 21.43 13.31
C LEU A 331 -11.43 20.45 13.87
N GLU A 332 -10.13 20.69 13.64
CA GLU A 332 -9.07 19.86 14.22
C GLU A 332 -9.19 19.73 15.74
N LYS A 333 -9.42 20.83 16.45
CA LYS A 333 -9.55 20.82 17.89
C LYS A 333 -10.73 19.95 18.34
N VAL A 334 -11.87 20.07 17.68
CA VAL A 334 -13.07 19.25 18.00
C VAL A 334 -12.82 17.78 17.68
N LEU A 335 -12.29 17.46 16.51
CA LEU A 335 -11.98 16.06 16.13
C LEU A 335 -10.96 15.43 17.06
N ARG A 336 -9.92 16.18 17.48
CA ARG A 336 -8.95 15.71 18.48
C ARG A 336 -9.60 15.45 19.85
N SER A 337 -10.54 16.28 20.28
CA SER A 337 -11.28 16.06 21.52
C SER A 337 -12.08 14.76 21.47
N LEU A 338 -12.81 14.52 20.37
CA LEU A 338 -13.57 13.30 20.16
C LEU A 338 -12.67 12.05 20.15
N LEU A 339 -11.56 12.10 19.39
CA LEU A 339 -10.60 10.98 19.32
C LEU A 339 -9.94 10.69 20.68
N LYS A 340 -9.68 11.72 21.50
CA LYS A 340 -9.12 11.55 22.86
C LYS A 340 -10.05 10.74 23.76
N GLU A 341 -11.34 10.85 23.55
CA GLU A 341 -12.38 10.10 24.25
C GLU A 341 -12.71 8.76 23.59
N GLY A 342 -12.02 8.42 22.51
CA GLY A 342 -12.29 7.21 21.73
C GLY A 342 -13.57 7.28 20.89
N VAL A 343 -14.16 8.47 20.72
CA VAL A 343 -15.36 8.67 19.90
C VAL A 343 -14.98 8.65 18.42
N PRO A 344 -15.63 7.81 17.59
CA PRO A 344 -15.38 7.79 16.16
C PRO A 344 -15.77 9.10 15.46
N ILE A 345 -14.91 9.55 14.56
CA ILE A 345 -15.14 10.76 13.75
C ILE A 345 -15.59 10.43 12.32
N ARG A 346 -16.08 9.21 12.09
CA ARG A 346 -16.46 8.68 10.79
C ARG A 346 -17.56 9.50 10.11
N ASP A 347 -18.50 9.99 10.89
CA ASP A 347 -19.61 10.80 10.38
C ASP A 347 -19.26 12.29 10.39
N LEU A 348 -18.26 12.64 9.57
CA LEU A 348 -17.74 14.00 9.50
C LEU A 348 -18.79 15.01 8.99
N GLY A 349 -19.79 14.56 8.20
CA GLY A 349 -20.90 15.40 7.75
C GLY A 349 -21.71 15.93 8.93
N ILE A 350 -22.23 15.03 9.78
CA ILE A 350 -22.99 15.39 10.98
C ILE A 350 -22.14 16.27 11.92
N ILE A 351 -20.86 15.94 12.06
CA ILE A 351 -19.94 16.75 12.90
C ILE A 351 -19.85 18.19 12.37
N LEU A 352 -19.68 18.37 11.06
CA LEU A 352 -19.55 19.68 10.44
C LEU A 352 -20.85 20.49 10.49
N GLU A 353 -22.00 19.87 10.19
CA GLU A 353 -23.32 20.52 10.25
C GLU A 353 -23.59 21.01 11.68
N THR A 354 -23.46 20.11 12.66
CA THR A 354 -23.69 20.45 14.06
C THR A 354 -22.73 21.52 14.56
N LEU A 355 -21.46 21.46 14.13
CA LEU A 355 -20.45 22.43 14.53
C LEU A 355 -20.73 23.82 13.92
N ALA A 356 -21.22 23.87 12.66
CA ALA A 356 -21.62 25.11 12.00
C ALA A 356 -22.78 25.79 12.73
N ASP A 357 -23.81 25.01 13.08
CA ASP A 357 -24.99 25.51 13.81
C ASP A 357 -24.62 26.01 15.20
N ALA A 358 -23.79 25.25 15.93
CA ALA A 358 -23.33 25.60 17.27
C ALA A 358 -22.51 26.90 17.28
N LEU A 359 -21.56 27.05 16.36
CA LEU A 359 -20.71 28.24 16.28
C LEU A 359 -21.43 29.46 15.74
N GLY A 360 -22.52 29.26 14.98
CA GLY A 360 -23.45 30.34 14.58
C GLY A 360 -24.19 30.98 15.76
N GLN A 361 -24.44 30.20 16.82
CA GLN A 361 -25.13 30.65 18.03
C GLN A 361 -24.17 31.13 19.13
N ASN A 362 -23.07 30.39 19.33
CA ASN A 362 -22.07 30.70 20.35
C ASN A 362 -20.68 30.28 19.86
N ARG A 363 -19.72 31.17 19.97
CA ARG A 363 -18.31 30.90 19.53
C ARG A 363 -17.49 30.06 20.52
N ASP A 364 -18.12 29.46 21.52
CA ASP A 364 -17.47 28.57 22.47
C ASP A 364 -17.27 27.19 21.85
N ILE A 365 -16.02 26.82 21.64
CA ILE A 365 -15.65 25.54 21.00
C ILE A 365 -15.98 24.34 21.92
N ASP A 366 -15.88 24.50 23.23
CA ASP A 366 -16.13 23.41 24.17
C ASP A 366 -17.65 23.12 24.23
N ALA A 367 -18.48 24.17 24.26
CA ALA A 367 -19.93 24.04 24.15
C ALA A 367 -20.37 23.44 22.80
N ALA A 368 -19.72 23.85 21.70
CA ALA A 368 -19.98 23.28 20.38
C ALA A 368 -19.57 21.79 20.31
N THR A 369 -18.48 21.41 20.96
CA THR A 369 -18.05 20.00 21.06
C THR A 369 -19.09 19.15 21.81
N GLU A 370 -19.73 19.67 22.85
CA GLU A 370 -20.83 18.98 23.55
C GLU A 370 -22.05 18.78 22.64
N GLN A 371 -22.39 19.76 21.82
CA GLN A 371 -23.48 19.59 20.85
C GLN A 371 -23.16 18.52 19.82
N VAL A 372 -21.92 18.47 19.34
CA VAL A 372 -21.44 17.40 18.45
C VAL A 372 -21.53 16.02 19.14
N ARG A 373 -21.16 15.89 20.41
CA ARG A 373 -21.36 14.64 21.16
C ARG A 373 -22.84 14.25 21.23
N GLY A 374 -23.71 15.22 21.46
CA GLY A 374 -25.15 15.01 21.43
C GLY A 374 -25.65 14.47 20.08
N ALA A 375 -25.18 15.04 18.97
CA ALA A 375 -25.50 14.57 17.63
C ALA A 375 -24.95 13.15 17.35
N LEU A 376 -23.81 12.78 17.95
CA LEU A 376 -23.19 11.46 17.85
C LEU A 376 -23.67 10.47 18.94
N ALA A 377 -24.70 10.80 19.73
CA ALA A 377 -25.15 10.01 20.88
C ALA A 377 -25.36 8.53 20.54
N ARG A 378 -25.97 8.21 19.39
CA ARG A 378 -26.17 6.82 18.95
C ARG A 378 -24.87 6.07 18.75
N THR A 379 -23.86 6.71 18.15
CA THR A 379 -22.54 6.14 17.91
C THR A 379 -21.79 5.92 19.23
N ILE A 380 -21.90 6.87 20.15
CA ILE A 380 -21.30 6.81 21.47
C ILE A 380 -21.94 5.68 22.29
N THR A 381 -23.27 5.62 22.38
CA THR A 381 -24.00 4.58 23.11
C THR A 381 -23.63 3.19 22.60
N ARG A 382 -23.66 2.98 21.29
CA ARG A 382 -23.31 1.68 20.68
C ARG A 382 -21.88 1.23 21.00
N ARG A 383 -20.96 2.18 21.23
CA ARG A 383 -19.55 1.87 21.49
C ARG A 383 -19.28 1.54 22.95
N PHE A 384 -19.99 2.18 23.86
CA PHE A 384 -19.70 2.12 25.29
C PHE A 384 -20.74 1.34 26.12
N CYS A 385 -21.87 0.94 25.51
CA CYS A 385 -22.90 0.13 26.15
C CYS A 385 -22.92 -1.26 25.50
N GLU A 386 -22.87 -2.32 26.31
CA GLU A 386 -22.83 -3.71 25.83
C GLU A 386 -24.18 -4.20 25.30
N ASP A 387 -25.30 -3.64 25.78
CA ASP A 387 -26.68 -4.07 25.44
C ASP A 387 -27.50 -3.00 24.66
N GLY A 388 -26.88 -2.01 24.08
CA GLY A 388 -27.53 -1.00 23.21
C GLY A 388 -28.26 0.06 23.98
#